data_8936da9ad9d69bf2da4421c8a16ea186
#
_entry.id   8936da9ad9d69bf2da4421c8a16ea186
#
_cell.length_a   1.000
_cell.length_b   1.000
_cell.length_c   1.000
_cell.angle_alpha   90.00
_cell.angle_beta   90.00
_cell.angle_gamma   90.00
#
_symmetry.space_group_name_H-M   'P 1'
#
loop_
_entity.id
_entity.type
_entity.pdbx_description
1 polymer ?
#
loop_
_entity_poly.entity_id
_entity_poly.type
_entity_poly.pdbx_seq_one_letter_code
_entity_poly.pdbx_strand_id
1 'polypeptide(L)'
;AQDLASLWRAEDYPPVDVLRGKFEWRCIMSPLPESGDFRLDIAAEAQDIIKQQYEGHHNRFVQGAMGDLWKRVHDNLTTLLSNLALKDGEFDAKGNQVFGKMSESVFQTSLDMIGMLRDYNLTGDTQMMATADRLENMLYGMNTEVIKSSETLRIDKAAEVKNLIDSLPTLDF
;
A
#
# COMPACT_ATOMS: atom_id res chain seq x y z
N ALA A 1 -17.47 19.58 -19.16
CA ALA A 1 -18.71 19.19 -19.85
C ALA A 1 -18.89 19.92 -21.18
N GLN A 2 -18.29 21.11 -21.37
CA GLN A 2 -18.42 21.90 -22.61
C GLN A 2 -17.60 21.36 -23.78
N ASP A 3 -16.48 20.70 -23.52
CA ASP A 3 -15.58 20.19 -24.58
C ASP A 3 -16.00 18.85 -25.19
N LEU A 4 -16.99 18.16 -24.62
CA LEU A 4 -17.53 16.90 -25.14
C LEU A 4 -18.92 17.03 -25.77
N ALA A 5 -19.43 18.24 -25.89
CA ALA A 5 -20.83 18.49 -26.31
C ALA A 5 -21.21 17.85 -27.67
N SER A 6 -20.27 17.70 -28.61
CA SER A 6 -20.50 17.06 -29.91
C SER A 6 -20.30 15.54 -29.92
N LEU A 7 -19.62 15.00 -28.93
CA LEU A 7 -19.30 13.57 -28.78
C LEU A 7 -20.20 12.89 -27.73
N TRP A 8 -20.89 13.67 -26.90
CA TRP A 8 -21.76 13.13 -25.87
C TRP A 8 -23.15 12.80 -26.44
N ARG A 9 -23.49 11.53 -26.38
CA ARG A 9 -24.84 11.03 -26.71
C ARG A 9 -25.40 10.38 -25.45
N ALA A 10 -26.57 10.86 -24.99
CA ALA A 10 -27.21 10.31 -23.77
C ALA A 10 -27.55 8.81 -23.93
N GLU A 11 -27.79 8.36 -25.15
CA GLU A 11 -28.09 6.97 -25.52
C GLU A 11 -26.91 6.00 -25.31
N ASP A 12 -25.69 6.51 -25.36
CA ASP A 12 -24.47 5.71 -25.16
C ASP A 12 -24.20 5.42 -23.67
N TYR A 13 -24.93 6.08 -22.77
CA TYR A 13 -24.78 5.93 -21.32
C TYR A 13 -26.01 5.27 -20.71
N PRO A 14 -25.86 4.09 -20.08
CA PRO A 14 -26.98 3.46 -19.42
C PRO A 14 -27.49 4.32 -18.24
N PRO A 15 -28.79 4.25 -17.93
CA PRO A 15 -29.37 4.95 -16.78
C PRO A 15 -28.62 4.63 -15.48
N VAL A 16 -28.57 5.60 -14.57
CA VAL A 16 -27.84 5.47 -13.29
C VAL A 16 -28.25 4.24 -12.50
N ASP A 17 -29.53 3.87 -12.53
CA ASP A 17 -30.03 2.68 -11.83
C ASP A 17 -29.52 1.38 -12.45
N VAL A 18 -29.36 1.34 -13.77
CA VAL A 18 -28.72 0.22 -14.47
C VAL A 18 -27.22 0.14 -14.16
N LEU A 19 -26.55 1.29 -14.05
CA LEU A 19 -25.15 1.36 -13.67
C LEU A 19 -24.96 0.88 -12.23
N ARG A 20 -25.79 1.29 -11.30
CA ARG A 20 -25.73 0.82 -9.90
C ARG A 20 -25.87 -0.69 -9.79
N GLY A 21 -26.73 -1.30 -10.59
CA GLY A 21 -26.93 -2.76 -10.63
C GLY A 21 -25.74 -3.53 -11.24
N LYS A 22 -24.82 -2.86 -11.95
CA LYS A 22 -23.61 -3.49 -12.51
C LYS A 22 -22.44 -3.52 -11.53
N PHE A 23 -22.51 -2.73 -10.45
CA PHE A 23 -21.51 -2.70 -9.39
C PHE A 23 -22.02 -3.51 -8.20
N GLU A 24 -21.86 -4.82 -8.27
CA GLU A 24 -22.11 -5.71 -7.14
C GLU A 24 -20.77 -6.11 -6.53
N TRP A 25 -20.62 -5.90 -5.22
CA TRP A 25 -19.55 -6.56 -4.51
C TRP A 25 -20.13 -7.51 -3.47
N ARG A 26 -19.53 -8.69 -3.39
CA ARG A 26 -19.95 -9.73 -2.47
C ARG A 26 -18.78 -10.08 -1.57
N CYS A 27 -18.97 -9.89 -0.26
CA CYS A 27 -18.05 -10.41 0.73
C CYS A 27 -18.59 -11.77 1.21
N ILE A 28 -17.85 -12.83 0.97
CA ILE A 28 -18.17 -14.16 1.46
C ILE A 28 -17.20 -14.46 2.60
N MET A 29 -17.71 -14.49 3.83
CA MET A 29 -16.97 -14.98 4.98
C MET A 29 -17.26 -16.48 5.09
N SER A 30 -16.27 -17.30 4.75
CA SER A 30 -16.33 -18.75 4.97
C SER A 30 -15.47 -19.09 6.19
N PRO A 31 -16.01 -19.80 7.18
CA PRO A 31 -15.17 -20.32 8.24
C PRO A 31 -14.17 -21.31 7.63
N LEU A 32 -12.93 -21.24 8.12
CA LEU A 32 -11.93 -22.27 7.80
C LEU A 32 -12.42 -23.61 8.36
N PRO A 33 -12.51 -24.66 7.53
CA PRO A 33 -12.84 -25.99 8.05
C PRO A 33 -11.75 -26.42 9.03
N GLU A 34 -12.10 -26.67 10.26
CA GLU A 34 -11.20 -27.25 11.25
C GLU A 34 -11.11 -28.77 11.03
N SER A 35 -9.97 -29.36 11.40
CA SER A 35 -9.81 -30.80 11.33
C SER A 35 -10.79 -31.46 12.30
N GLY A 36 -11.72 -32.27 11.77
CA GLY A 36 -12.79 -32.89 12.53
C GLY A 36 -14.19 -32.31 12.29
N ASP A 37 -14.37 -31.45 11.28
CA ASP A 37 -15.70 -31.00 10.87
C ASP A 37 -16.54 -32.22 10.44
N PHE A 38 -17.57 -32.53 11.23
CA PHE A 38 -18.48 -33.67 11.04
C PHE A 38 -19.25 -33.66 9.70
N ARG A 39 -19.16 -32.55 8.95
CA ARG A 39 -19.79 -32.43 7.63
C ARG A 39 -19.04 -33.18 6.54
N LEU A 40 -17.84 -33.67 6.83
CA LEU A 40 -16.99 -34.42 5.91
C LEU A 40 -16.90 -35.86 6.40
N ASP A 41 -17.91 -36.68 6.08
CA ASP A 41 -17.85 -38.14 6.24
C ASP A 41 -17.04 -38.78 5.11
N ILE A 42 -15.73 -38.49 5.11
CA ILE A 42 -14.75 -39.00 4.13
C ILE A 42 -13.61 -39.70 4.86
N ALA A 43 -13.01 -40.68 4.18
CA ALA A 43 -11.87 -41.41 4.72
C ALA A 43 -10.75 -40.46 5.21
N ALA A 44 -10.09 -40.78 6.31
CA ALA A 44 -9.07 -39.94 6.94
C ALA A 44 -7.98 -39.48 5.95
N GLU A 45 -7.58 -40.33 5.02
CA GLU A 45 -6.61 -39.98 3.96
C GLU A 45 -7.11 -38.84 3.03
N ALA A 46 -8.39 -38.85 2.70
CA ALA A 46 -8.98 -37.79 1.89
C ALA A 46 -9.13 -36.48 2.69
N GLN A 47 -9.37 -36.55 4.00
CA GLN A 47 -9.37 -35.38 4.87
C GLN A 47 -8.01 -34.72 4.93
N ASP A 48 -6.93 -35.48 5.04
CA ASP A 48 -5.56 -34.98 5.07
C ASP A 48 -5.17 -34.29 3.76
N ILE A 49 -5.56 -34.85 2.62
CA ILE A 49 -5.32 -34.26 1.30
C ILE A 49 -6.06 -32.91 1.19
N ILE A 50 -7.32 -32.87 1.57
CA ILE A 50 -8.13 -31.64 1.53
C ILE A 50 -7.53 -30.57 2.47
N LYS A 51 -7.12 -30.98 3.67
CA LYS A 51 -6.48 -30.08 4.64
C LYS A 51 -5.19 -29.50 4.08
N GLN A 52 -4.30 -30.31 3.52
CA GLN A 52 -3.05 -29.85 2.91
C GLN A 52 -3.29 -28.89 1.73
N GLN A 53 -4.26 -29.19 0.86
CA GLN A 53 -4.62 -28.31 -0.25
C GLN A 53 -5.16 -26.98 0.25
N TYR A 54 -5.98 -26.99 1.29
CA TYR A 54 -6.56 -25.80 1.89
C TYR A 54 -5.51 -24.93 2.59
N GLU A 55 -4.67 -25.55 3.41
CA GLU A 55 -3.54 -24.86 4.08
C GLU A 55 -2.58 -24.27 3.04
N GLY A 56 -2.26 -25.02 1.99
CA GLY A 56 -1.41 -24.55 0.90
C GLY A 56 -2.04 -23.38 0.13
N HIS A 57 -3.36 -23.38 -0.06
CA HIS A 57 -4.06 -22.26 -0.69
C HIS A 57 -4.10 -21.03 0.24
N HIS A 58 -4.43 -21.24 1.51
CA HIS A 58 -4.47 -20.17 2.51
C HIS A 58 -3.10 -19.50 2.69
N ASN A 59 -2.05 -20.30 2.83
CA ASN A 59 -0.69 -19.79 2.98
C ASN A 59 -0.26 -18.95 1.76
N ARG A 60 -0.55 -19.41 0.54
CA ARG A 60 -0.27 -18.64 -0.68
C ARG A 60 -1.04 -17.33 -0.72
N PHE A 61 -2.29 -17.33 -0.30
CA PHE A 61 -3.11 -16.12 -0.23
C PHE A 61 -2.54 -15.13 0.77
N VAL A 62 -2.20 -15.57 1.98
CA VAL A 62 -1.61 -14.71 3.02
C VAL A 62 -0.24 -14.17 2.57
N GLN A 63 0.62 -15.02 2.02
CA GLN A 63 1.92 -14.60 1.48
C GLN A 63 1.78 -13.57 0.37
N GLY A 64 0.82 -13.77 -0.55
CA GLY A 64 0.51 -12.81 -1.60
C GLY A 64 0.06 -11.46 -1.04
N ALA A 65 -0.86 -11.47 -0.06
CA ALA A 65 -1.34 -10.25 0.58
C ALA A 65 -0.21 -9.50 1.31
N MET A 66 0.68 -10.23 2.00
CA MET A 66 1.84 -9.64 2.68
C MET A 66 2.86 -9.08 1.67
N GLY A 67 3.09 -9.78 0.55
CA GLY A 67 3.94 -9.28 -0.54
C GLY A 67 3.39 -7.99 -1.16
N ASP A 68 2.09 -7.94 -1.44
CA ASP A 68 1.42 -6.73 -1.94
C ASP A 68 1.52 -5.56 -0.95
N LEU A 69 1.41 -5.83 0.35
CA LEU A 69 1.56 -4.81 1.37
C LEU A 69 3.00 -4.25 1.39
N TRP A 70 4.01 -5.10 1.37
CA TRP A 70 5.42 -4.70 1.29
C TRP A 70 5.72 -3.89 0.01
N LYS A 71 5.14 -4.29 -1.12
CA LYS A 71 5.26 -3.52 -2.36
C LYS A 71 4.69 -2.11 -2.21
N ARG A 72 3.51 -1.97 -1.62
CA ARG A 72 2.90 -0.65 -1.37
C ARG A 72 3.75 0.21 -0.45
N VAL A 73 4.38 -0.39 0.57
CA VAL A 73 5.33 0.31 1.45
C VAL A 73 6.51 0.83 0.64
N HIS A 74 7.14 -0.02 -0.15
CA HIS A 74 8.26 0.35 -0.99
C HIS A 74 7.91 1.49 -1.97
N ASP A 75 6.78 1.38 -2.66
CA ASP A 75 6.31 2.39 -3.61
C ASP A 75 6.00 3.73 -2.93
N ASN A 76 5.39 3.68 -1.73
CA ASN A 76 5.10 4.88 -0.93
C ASN A 76 6.41 5.57 -0.48
N LEU A 77 7.33 4.81 0.10
CA LEU A 77 8.62 5.35 0.56
C LEU A 77 9.47 5.88 -0.61
N THR A 78 9.45 5.23 -1.76
CA THR A 78 10.11 5.71 -2.99
C THR A 78 9.50 7.04 -3.45
N THR A 79 8.18 7.15 -3.42
CA THR A 79 7.47 8.40 -3.72
C THR A 79 7.83 9.49 -2.70
N LEU A 80 7.84 9.17 -1.42
CA LEU A 80 8.21 10.11 -0.36
C LEU A 80 9.65 10.59 -0.54
N LEU A 81 10.59 9.66 -0.80
CA LEU A 81 11.99 9.97 -1.07
C LEU A 81 12.15 10.92 -2.27
N SER A 82 11.50 10.63 -3.39
CA SER A 82 11.56 11.45 -4.60
C SER A 82 11.03 12.89 -4.39
N ASN A 83 10.08 13.04 -3.46
CA ASN A 83 9.52 14.35 -3.11
C ASN A 83 10.32 15.10 -2.04
N LEU A 84 11.12 14.41 -1.25
CA LEU A 84 12.03 15.02 -0.27
C LEU A 84 13.38 15.37 -0.89
N ALA A 85 13.91 14.55 -1.78
CA ALA A 85 15.25 14.68 -2.35
C ALA A 85 15.36 15.84 -3.36
N LEU A 86 16.59 16.27 -3.60
CA LEU A 86 16.95 17.11 -4.74
C LEU A 86 16.73 16.34 -6.04
N LYS A 87 16.20 17.01 -7.03
CA LYS A 87 15.93 16.43 -8.34
C LYS A 87 17.18 16.54 -9.22
N ASP A 88 17.61 15.42 -9.76
CA ASP A 88 18.75 15.38 -10.64
C ASP A 88 18.47 16.12 -11.96
N GLY A 89 19.36 17.08 -12.28
CA GLY A 89 19.29 17.84 -13.53
C GLY A 89 18.22 18.93 -13.59
N GLU A 90 17.42 19.13 -12.53
CA GLU A 90 16.45 20.23 -12.45
C GLU A 90 17.01 21.39 -11.62
N PHE A 91 17.04 22.61 -12.23
CA PHE A 91 17.55 23.81 -11.59
C PHE A 91 16.53 24.94 -11.67
N ASP A 92 16.52 25.81 -10.65
CA ASP A 92 15.71 27.01 -10.63
C ASP A 92 16.32 28.11 -11.53
N ALA A 93 15.62 29.24 -11.69
CA ALA A 93 16.10 30.37 -12.49
C ALA A 93 17.40 31.00 -11.96
N LYS A 94 17.83 30.66 -10.75
CA LYS A 94 19.06 31.13 -10.11
C LYS A 94 20.19 30.10 -10.20
N GLY A 95 19.94 28.93 -10.81
CA GLY A 95 20.92 27.86 -10.96
C GLY A 95 21.03 26.94 -9.73
N ASN A 96 20.12 27.02 -8.75
CA ASN A 96 20.10 26.10 -7.63
C ASN A 96 19.29 24.85 -7.99
N GLN A 97 19.77 23.68 -7.56
CA GLN A 97 19.04 22.43 -7.74
C GLN A 97 17.71 22.47 -6.96
N VAL A 98 16.63 22.00 -7.57
CA VAL A 98 15.30 22.04 -6.95
C VAL A 98 14.95 20.72 -6.25
N PHE A 99 14.19 20.85 -5.19
CA PHE A 99 13.62 19.69 -4.49
C PHE A 99 12.38 19.16 -5.19
N GLY A 100 12.06 17.88 -4.94
CA GLY A 100 10.78 17.31 -5.29
C GLY A 100 9.58 18.08 -4.69
N LYS A 101 8.41 17.89 -5.28
CA LYS A 101 7.20 18.59 -4.84
C LYS A 101 6.53 17.86 -3.68
N MET A 102 6.86 18.25 -2.44
CA MET A 102 6.17 17.72 -1.27
C MET A 102 4.75 18.30 -1.19
N SER A 103 3.74 17.44 -1.24
CA SER A 103 2.31 17.81 -1.11
C SER A 103 1.71 17.20 0.14
N GLU A 104 0.60 17.75 0.60
CA GLU A 104 -0.14 17.22 1.74
C GLU A 104 -0.61 15.78 1.50
N SER A 105 -1.03 15.48 0.26
CA SER A 105 -1.46 14.12 -0.08
C SER A 105 -0.34 13.08 0.03
N VAL A 106 0.89 13.41 -0.38
CA VAL A 106 2.05 12.52 -0.23
C VAL A 106 2.34 12.27 1.25
N PHE A 107 2.29 13.32 2.05
CA PHE A 107 2.51 13.23 3.49
C PHE A 107 1.43 12.39 4.16
N GLN A 108 0.16 12.65 3.87
CA GLN A 108 -0.97 11.91 4.43
C GLN A 108 -0.93 10.43 4.03
N THR A 109 -0.61 10.13 2.76
CA THR A 109 -0.47 8.73 2.31
C THR A 109 0.61 7.99 3.10
N SER A 110 1.69 8.67 3.48
CA SER A 110 2.74 8.07 4.32
C SER A 110 2.30 7.84 5.76
N LEU A 111 1.46 8.73 6.32
CA LEU A 111 0.83 8.51 7.63
C LEU A 111 -0.17 7.35 7.59
N ASP A 112 -1.00 7.26 6.56
CA ASP A 112 -1.97 6.19 6.38
C ASP A 112 -1.28 4.82 6.24
N MET A 113 -0.07 4.80 5.66
CA MET A 113 0.75 3.59 5.54
C MET A 113 1.12 2.99 6.90
N ILE A 114 1.32 3.82 7.94
CA ILE A 114 1.62 3.35 9.30
C ILE A 114 0.45 2.51 9.84
N GLY A 115 -0.77 3.02 9.71
CA GLY A 115 -1.99 2.29 10.07
C GLY A 115 -2.12 0.99 9.27
N MET A 116 -1.90 1.07 7.96
CA MET A 116 -1.98 -0.07 7.06
C MET A 116 -0.99 -1.20 7.45
N LEU A 117 0.25 -0.85 7.78
CA LEU A 117 1.26 -1.81 8.24
C LEU A 117 0.87 -2.52 9.54
N ARG A 118 0.17 -1.83 10.44
CA ARG A 118 -0.27 -2.39 11.73
C ARG A 118 -1.53 -3.24 11.58
N ASP A 119 -2.51 -2.74 10.84
CA ASP A 119 -3.84 -3.35 10.73
C ASP A 119 -3.87 -4.59 9.82
N TYR A 120 -3.02 -4.60 8.78
CA TYR A 120 -2.98 -5.70 7.80
C TYR A 120 -1.79 -6.65 7.97
N ASN A 121 -1.07 -6.57 9.08
CA ASN A 121 -0.02 -7.52 9.42
C ASN A 121 -0.60 -8.87 9.85
N LEU A 122 -1.07 -9.65 8.89
CA LEU A 122 -1.78 -10.92 9.11
C LEU A 122 -0.89 -12.01 9.70
N THR A 123 0.41 -11.92 9.49
CA THR A 123 1.39 -12.93 9.93
C THR A 123 2.06 -12.58 11.26
N GLY A 124 1.82 -11.39 11.80
CA GLY A 124 2.56 -10.88 12.96
C GLY A 124 4.04 -10.61 12.65
N ASP A 125 4.34 -10.21 11.41
CA ASP A 125 5.69 -9.91 10.95
C ASP A 125 6.29 -8.76 11.78
N THR A 126 7.35 -9.07 12.53
CA THR A 126 8.04 -8.12 13.41
C THR A 126 8.77 -7.03 12.64
N GLN A 127 9.26 -7.32 11.42
CA GLN A 127 9.91 -6.35 10.57
C GLN A 127 8.90 -5.31 10.06
N MET A 128 7.67 -5.74 9.77
CA MET A 128 6.59 -4.85 9.36
C MET A 128 6.20 -3.88 10.49
N MET A 129 6.10 -4.37 11.73
CA MET A 129 5.86 -3.52 12.89
C MET A 129 7.02 -2.54 13.13
N ALA A 130 8.27 -3.01 13.06
CA ALA A 130 9.43 -2.14 13.20
C ALA A 130 9.51 -1.07 12.11
N THR A 131 9.07 -1.38 10.88
CA THR A 131 8.98 -0.41 9.77
C THR A 131 7.92 0.65 10.05
N ALA A 132 6.74 0.25 10.55
CA ALA A 132 5.69 1.18 10.96
C ALA A 132 6.18 2.13 12.06
N ASP A 133 6.85 1.61 13.10
CA ASP A 133 7.37 2.41 14.21
C ASP A 133 8.46 3.38 13.75
N ARG A 134 9.35 2.96 12.85
CA ARG A 134 10.38 3.85 12.28
C ARG A 134 9.75 4.97 11.45
N LEU A 135 8.75 4.65 10.61
CA LEU A 135 8.05 5.63 9.79
C LEU A 135 7.29 6.62 10.67
N GLU A 136 6.61 6.16 11.70
CA GLU A 136 5.91 7.01 12.67
C GLU A 136 6.88 7.97 13.38
N ASN A 137 8.00 7.45 13.91
CA ASN A 137 9.01 8.27 14.59
C ASN A 137 9.62 9.31 13.63
N MET A 138 9.88 8.93 12.38
CA MET A 138 10.43 9.82 11.37
C MET A 138 9.49 10.97 11.02
N LEU A 139 8.17 10.69 10.98
CA LEU A 139 7.14 11.68 10.62
C LEU A 139 6.54 12.40 11.84
N TYR A 140 6.89 11.97 13.06
CA TYR A 140 6.35 12.55 14.29
C TYR A 140 6.63 14.06 14.38
N GLY A 141 5.57 14.84 14.62
CA GLY A 141 5.65 16.31 14.72
C GLY A 141 5.96 17.02 13.40
N MET A 142 6.02 16.29 12.27
CA MET A 142 6.23 16.86 10.94
C MET A 142 4.90 17.21 10.27
N ASN A 143 4.97 18.19 9.39
CA ASN A 143 3.95 18.49 8.41
C ASN A 143 4.62 19.06 7.14
N THR A 144 3.87 19.24 6.09
CA THR A 144 4.40 19.69 4.79
C THR A 144 5.04 21.07 4.86
N GLU A 145 4.58 21.95 5.72
CA GLU A 145 5.15 23.30 5.88
C GLU A 145 6.50 23.27 6.60
N VAL A 146 6.60 22.50 7.69
CA VAL A 146 7.85 22.29 8.42
C VAL A 146 8.91 21.67 7.50
N ILE A 147 8.55 20.66 6.73
CA ILE A 147 9.45 20.01 5.78
C ILE A 147 9.92 21.01 4.70
N LYS A 148 9.00 21.81 4.15
CA LYS A 148 9.35 22.81 3.11
C LYS A 148 10.19 23.97 3.62
N SER A 149 10.12 24.29 4.90
CA SER A 149 10.80 25.45 5.50
C SER A 149 12.30 25.29 5.65
N SER A 150 12.84 24.05 5.57
CA SER A 150 14.26 23.75 5.81
C SER A 150 14.81 22.74 4.80
N GLU A 151 15.76 23.17 3.99
CA GLU A 151 16.48 22.29 3.04
C GLU A 151 17.28 21.21 3.78
N THR A 152 17.96 21.57 4.87
CA THR A 152 18.70 20.62 5.69
C THR A 152 17.78 19.51 6.21
N LEU A 153 16.61 19.89 6.75
CA LEU A 153 15.64 18.92 7.25
C LEU A 153 15.15 17.99 6.13
N ARG A 154 14.94 18.51 4.91
CA ARG A 154 14.56 17.69 3.75
C ARG A 154 15.63 16.67 3.38
N ILE A 155 16.90 17.10 3.36
CA ILE A 155 18.03 16.23 3.06
C ILE A 155 18.17 15.12 4.13
N ASP A 156 18.07 15.50 5.41
CA ASP A 156 18.16 14.54 6.51
C ASP A 156 17.02 13.52 6.45
N LYS A 157 15.78 13.99 6.23
CA LYS A 157 14.64 13.09 6.07
C LYS A 157 14.70 12.23 4.82
N ALA A 158 15.23 12.73 3.72
CA ALA A 158 15.47 11.92 2.54
C ALA A 158 16.48 10.79 2.81
N ALA A 159 17.54 11.08 3.56
CA ALA A 159 18.51 10.05 3.99
C ALA A 159 17.88 9.01 4.92
N GLU A 160 17.05 9.42 5.88
CA GLU A 160 16.31 8.51 6.77
C GLU A 160 15.37 7.59 5.96
N VAL A 161 14.59 8.15 5.01
CA VAL A 161 13.68 7.38 4.14
C VAL A 161 14.47 6.40 3.28
N LYS A 162 15.61 6.83 2.71
CA LYS A 162 16.47 5.95 1.92
C LYS A 162 16.98 4.77 2.76
N ASN A 163 17.48 5.03 3.96
CA ASN A 163 17.92 3.98 4.88
C ASN A 163 16.78 3.02 5.25
N LEU A 164 15.55 3.53 5.35
CA LEU A 164 14.38 2.69 5.61
C LEU A 164 14.10 1.79 4.40
N ILE A 165 14.11 2.32 3.17
CA ILE A 165 13.94 1.54 1.93
C ILE A 165 15.01 0.44 1.85
N ASP A 166 16.28 0.78 2.09
CA ASP A 166 17.39 -0.16 2.02
C ASP A 166 17.30 -1.28 3.08
N SER A 167 16.52 -1.08 4.14
CA SER A 167 16.25 -2.06 5.20
C SER A 167 15.03 -2.94 4.96
N LEU A 168 14.24 -2.67 3.91
CA LEU A 168 13.07 -3.48 3.57
C LEU A 168 13.49 -4.88 3.09
N PRO A 169 12.62 -5.89 3.26
CA PRO A 169 12.88 -7.21 2.72
C PRO A 169 13.01 -7.15 1.20
N THR A 170 13.90 -7.98 0.65
CA THR A 170 14.00 -8.15 -0.80
C THR A 170 12.71 -8.78 -1.30
N LEU A 171 12.02 -8.10 -2.19
CA LEU A 171 10.80 -8.59 -2.80
C LEU A 171 11.17 -9.34 -4.07
N ASP A 172 11.11 -10.67 -4.03
CA ASP A 172 11.18 -11.51 -5.22
C ASP A 172 9.78 -11.48 -5.89
N PHE A 173 9.69 -10.73 -7.00
CA PHE A 173 8.46 -10.62 -7.81
C PHE A 173 8.46 -11.64 -8.94
#